data_6322e68a07de213690de310c4833bde7
#
_entry.id   6322e68a07de213690de310c4833bde7
#
_cell.length_a   1.000
_cell.length_b   1.000
_cell.length_c   1.000
_cell.angle_alpha   90.00
_cell.angle_beta   90.00
_cell.angle_gamma   90.00
#
_symmetry.space_group_name_H-M   'P 1'
#
loop_
_entity.id
_entity.type
_entity.pdbx_description
1 polymer ?
#
loop_
_entity_poly.entity_id
_entity_poly.type
_entity_poly.pdbx_seq_one_letter_code
_entity_poly.pdbx_strand_id
1 'polypeptide(L)'
;MQVAVPAQTTVELCSTEAQAILSQENCIAIFGSNQVAAEGVLAANANLNVLGSDAANGDVIGVGFDAGSIIKAAVQDGTFLGAVTQSPLMMAYYAIYALTAAANGQELEDVPTDGYWYDSTNMDDEEIAPNLYD
;
A
#
# COMPACT_ATOMS: atom_id res chain seq x y z
N MET A 1 3.81 19.22 -1.57
CA MET A 1 3.97 17.76 -1.69
C MET A 1 5.44 17.47 -1.97
N GLN A 2 6.05 16.55 -1.23
CA GLN A 2 7.40 16.06 -1.45
C GLN A 2 7.33 14.62 -1.97
N VAL A 3 8.19 14.25 -2.89
CA VAL A 3 8.34 12.88 -3.39
C VAL A 3 9.77 12.44 -3.16
N ALA A 4 9.96 11.31 -2.49
CA ALA A 4 11.25 10.66 -2.32
C ALA A 4 11.29 9.36 -3.14
N VAL A 5 12.39 9.16 -3.84
CA VAL A 5 12.61 7.95 -4.63
C VAL A 5 13.95 7.35 -4.20
N PRO A 6 13.95 6.25 -3.46
CA PRO A 6 15.18 5.61 -3.02
C PRO A 6 15.97 5.03 -4.22
N ALA A 7 17.27 4.90 -4.06
CA ALA A 7 18.13 4.35 -5.12
C ALA A 7 17.79 2.90 -5.50
N GLN A 8 17.21 2.15 -4.57
CA GLN A 8 16.67 0.79 -4.76
C GLN A 8 15.43 0.62 -3.91
N THR A 9 14.48 -0.19 -4.38
CA THR A 9 13.24 -0.51 -3.67
C THR A 9 13.52 -1.59 -2.61
N THR A 10 14.08 -1.17 -1.49
CA THR A 10 14.28 -2.00 -0.28
C THR A 10 13.65 -1.31 0.92
N VAL A 11 13.16 -2.11 1.89
CA VAL A 11 12.54 -1.57 3.11
C VAL A 11 13.49 -0.64 3.85
N GLU A 12 14.78 -0.95 3.91
CA GLU A 12 15.80 -0.14 4.59
C GLU A 12 15.97 1.24 3.95
N LEU A 13 16.10 1.30 2.62
CA LEU A 13 16.26 2.58 1.92
C LEU A 13 14.96 3.39 1.93
N CYS A 14 13.81 2.72 1.77
CA CYS A 14 12.50 3.38 1.92
C CYS A 14 12.31 3.93 3.33
N SER A 15 12.75 3.20 4.37
CA SER A 15 12.69 3.65 5.76
C SER A 15 13.56 4.89 6.00
N THR A 16 14.75 4.94 5.39
CA THR A 16 15.65 6.11 5.48
C THR A 16 14.99 7.37 4.90
N GLU A 17 14.40 7.25 3.71
CA GLU A 17 13.68 8.37 3.07
C GLU A 17 12.41 8.76 3.86
N ALA A 18 11.65 7.77 4.34
CA ALA A 18 10.46 8.00 5.14
C ALA A 18 10.80 8.71 6.45
N GLN A 19 11.88 8.32 7.12
CA GLN A 19 12.35 8.97 8.35
C GLN A 19 12.68 10.46 8.12
N ALA A 20 13.33 10.78 6.99
CA ALA A 20 13.64 12.16 6.65
C ALA A 20 12.38 13.01 6.40
N ILE A 21 11.30 12.41 5.86
CA ILE A 21 10.02 13.09 5.65
C ILE A 21 9.24 13.21 6.96
N LEU A 22 9.09 12.12 7.71
CA LEU A 22 8.33 12.08 8.97
C LEU A 22 8.93 12.98 10.07
N SER A 23 10.23 13.26 10.00
CA SER A 23 10.90 14.16 10.95
C SER A 23 10.65 15.65 10.68
N GLN A 24 9.91 16.00 9.61
CA GLN A 24 9.59 17.39 9.30
C GLN A 24 8.36 17.86 10.11
N GLU A 25 8.46 18.98 10.79
CA GLU A 25 7.38 19.55 11.62
C GLU A 25 6.06 19.80 10.86
N ASN A 26 6.13 19.97 9.54
CA ASN A 26 4.96 20.23 8.68
C ASN A 26 4.49 18.99 7.91
N CYS A 27 4.99 17.80 8.24
CA CYS A 27 4.50 16.55 7.68
C CYS A 27 3.13 16.24 8.29
N ILE A 28 2.09 16.22 7.46
CA ILE A 28 0.72 15.91 7.88
C ILE A 28 0.24 14.55 7.39
N ALA A 29 0.86 14.02 6.35
CA ALA A 29 0.54 12.69 5.83
C ALA A 29 1.71 12.13 5.03
N ILE A 30 1.78 10.80 4.94
CA ILE A 30 2.75 10.07 4.14
C ILE A 30 2.08 8.89 3.42
N PHE A 31 2.49 8.64 2.18
CA PHE A 31 1.98 7.54 1.36
C PHE A 31 3.13 6.65 0.87
N GLY A 32 3.08 5.37 1.19
CA GLY A 32 3.95 4.35 0.61
C GLY A 32 3.33 3.79 -0.66
N SER A 33 3.92 4.06 -1.83
CA SER A 33 3.34 3.80 -3.15
C SER A 33 3.43 2.35 -3.65
N ASN A 34 3.96 1.45 -2.85
CA ASN A 34 3.94 0.00 -3.02
C ASN A 34 4.21 -0.67 -1.67
N GLN A 35 4.10 -2.01 -1.61
CA GLN A 35 4.30 -2.76 -0.37
C GLN A 35 5.62 -2.41 0.33
N VAL A 36 6.74 -2.44 -0.38
CA VAL A 36 8.08 -2.20 0.20
C VAL A 36 8.21 -0.78 0.74
N ALA A 37 7.65 0.21 0.03
CA ALA A 37 7.65 1.60 0.49
C ALA A 37 6.75 1.79 1.72
N ALA A 38 5.58 1.15 1.75
CA ALA A 38 4.68 1.18 2.90
C ALA A 38 5.32 0.53 4.14
N GLU A 39 5.96 -0.63 3.97
CA GLU A 39 6.74 -1.28 5.04
C GLU A 39 7.91 -0.40 5.50
N GLY A 40 8.57 0.33 4.59
CA GLY A 40 9.61 1.30 4.93
C GLY A 40 9.08 2.46 5.77
N VAL A 41 7.87 2.96 5.47
CA VAL A 41 7.20 3.98 6.30
C VAL A 41 6.93 3.47 7.69
N LEU A 42 6.42 2.24 7.83
CA LEU A 42 6.17 1.60 9.13
C LEU A 42 7.48 1.38 9.91
N ALA A 43 8.55 0.95 9.25
CA ALA A 43 9.85 0.78 9.87
C ALA A 43 10.43 2.12 10.38
N ALA A 44 10.24 3.21 9.65
CA ALA A 44 10.62 4.55 10.10
C ALA A 44 9.80 4.98 11.33
N ASN A 45 8.49 4.71 11.30
CA ASN A 45 7.58 5.06 12.40
C ASN A 45 7.90 4.31 13.71
N ALA A 46 8.45 3.12 13.64
CA ALA A 46 8.83 2.34 14.84
C ALA A 46 9.78 3.11 15.76
N ASN A 47 10.56 4.07 15.23
CA ASN A 47 11.46 4.92 16.00
C ASN A 47 10.84 6.28 16.33
N LEU A 48 9.95 6.81 15.48
CA LEU A 48 9.41 8.16 15.60
C LEU A 48 8.07 8.18 16.34
N ASN A 49 7.25 7.14 16.16
CA ASN A 49 5.92 6.98 16.74
C ASN A 49 5.02 8.21 16.51
N VAL A 50 4.95 8.67 15.27
CA VAL A 50 4.18 9.86 14.85
C VAL A 50 2.98 9.51 13.98
N LEU A 51 2.91 8.29 13.45
CA LEU A 51 1.77 7.85 12.63
C LEU A 51 0.57 7.48 13.49
N GLY A 52 -0.59 7.78 12.94
CA GLY A 52 -1.88 7.38 13.50
C GLY A 52 -3.02 7.66 12.52
N SER A 53 -4.24 7.48 12.98
CA SER A 53 -5.46 7.64 12.16
C SER A 53 -6.28 8.88 12.50
N ASP A 54 -5.84 9.70 13.46
CA ASP A 54 -6.58 10.88 13.90
C ASP A 54 -5.73 12.16 13.82
N ALA A 55 -5.87 12.84 12.68
CA ALA A 55 -5.20 14.13 12.43
C ALA A 55 -5.59 15.23 13.47
N ALA A 56 -6.75 15.11 14.12
CA ALA A 56 -7.17 16.08 15.14
C ALA A 56 -6.35 15.92 16.43
N ASN A 57 -5.78 14.75 16.68
CA ASN A 57 -4.85 14.49 17.78
C ASN A 57 -3.40 14.87 17.44
N GLY A 58 -3.14 15.31 16.21
CA GLY A 58 -1.82 15.67 15.74
C GLY A 58 -1.04 14.53 15.10
N ASP A 59 -1.71 13.41 14.80
CA ASP A 59 -1.09 12.28 14.10
C ASP A 59 -0.71 12.66 12.67
N VAL A 60 0.41 12.13 12.19
CA VAL A 60 0.72 12.08 10.75
C VAL A 60 -0.05 10.92 10.13
N ILE A 61 -0.90 11.22 9.16
CA ILE A 61 -1.72 10.19 8.53
C ILE A 61 -0.88 9.32 7.59
N GLY A 62 -0.74 8.05 7.95
CA GLY A 62 -0.09 7.04 7.13
C GLY A 62 -1.07 6.33 6.21
N VAL A 63 -0.69 6.17 4.94
CA VAL A 63 -1.45 5.40 3.94
C VAL A 63 -0.50 4.46 3.20
N GLY A 64 -0.94 3.23 3.00
CA GLY A 64 -0.19 2.20 2.31
C GLY A 64 -0.70 1.87 0.91
N PHE A 65 0.05 1.02 0.24
CA PHE A 65 -0.34 0.35 -1.01
C PHE A 65 0.03 -1.12 -0.91
N ASP A 66 -0.80 -1.99 -1.48
CA ASP A 66 -0.78 -3.44 -1.33
C ASP A 66 -1.34 -3.92 0.04
N ALA A 67 -1.41 -5.23 0.23
CA ALA A 67 -2.12 -5.83 1.36
C ALA A 67 -1.34 -6.95 2.07
N GLY A 68 0.00 -6.85 2.08
CA GLY A 68 0.82 -7.78 2.85
C GLY A 68 0.51 -7.72 4.35
N SER A 69 0.80 -8.80 5.06
CA SER A 69 0.42 -8.98 6.48
C SER A 69 0.86 -7.83 7.40
N ILE A 70 2.02 -7.23 7.15
CA ILE A 70 2.53 -6.09 7.93
C ILE A 70 1.64 -4.84 7.72
N ILE A 71 1.22 -4.58 6.48
CA ILE A 71 0.35 -3.42 6.16
C ILE A 71 -1.04 -3.64 6.74
N LYS A 72 -1.60 -4.86 6.59
CA LYS A 72 -2.90 -5.22 7.19
C LYS A 72 -2.90 -5.02 8.71
N ALA A 73 -1.85 -5.46 9.39
CA ALA A 73 -1.72 -5.26 10.83
C ALA A 73 -1.68 -3.76 11.20
N ALA A 74 -0.94 -2.95 10.45
CA ALA A 74 -0.85 -1.51 10.67
C ALA A 74 -2.18 -0.76 10.41
N VAL A 75 -2.98 -1.24 9.47
CA VAL A 75 -4.34 -0.74 9.25
C VAL A 75 -5.28 -1.17 10.39
N GLN A 76 -5.17 -2.41 10.84
CA GLN A 76 -6.00 -2.94 11.91
C GLN A 76 -5.74 -2.30 13.27
N ASP A 77 -4.48 -1.95 13.57
CA ASP A 77 -4.11 -1.29 14.83
C ASP A 77 -4.19 0.24 14.79
N GLY A 78 -4.51 0.83 13.62
CA GLY A 78 -4.68 2.26 13.42
C GLY A 78 -3.38 3.05 13.21
N THR A 79 -2.24 2.39 13.05
CA THR A 79 -0.97 3.04 12.65
C THR A 79 -1.07 3.61 11.23
N PHE A 80 -1.73 2.89 10.32
CA PHE A 80 -2.16 3.41 9.03
C PHE A 80 -3.67 3.67 9.05
N LEU A 81 -4.09 4.78 8.44
CA LEU A 81 -5.51 5.06 8.20
C LEU A 81 -6.15 4.00 7.30
N GLY A 82 -5.43 3.51 6.34
CA GLY A 82 -5.84 2.49 5.38
C GLY A 82 -4.80 2.29 4.30
N ALA A 83 -5.13 1.46 3.34
CA ALA A 83 -4.28 1.25 2.18
C ALA A 83 -5.11 0.92 0.93
N VAL A 84 -4.48 0.96 -0.24
CA VAL A 84 -5.07 0.53 -1.51
C VAL A 84 -4.52 -0.85 -1.83
N THR A 85 -5.39 -1.82 -2.07
CA THR A 85 -4.99 -3.11 -2.63
C THR A 85 -5.37 -3.21 -4.10
N GLN A 86 -4.65 -4.02 -4.85
CA GLN A 86 -4.98 -4.40 -6.22
C GLN A 86 -5.97 -5.57 -6.22
N SER A 87 -6.34 -6.07 -7.39
CA SER A 87 -7.14 -7.30 -7.53
C SER A 87 -6.26 -8.46 -8.02
N PRO A 88 -5.45 -9.11 -7.19
CA PRO A 88 -4.50 -10.14 -7.61
C PRO A 88 -5.18 -11.34 -8.25
N LEU A 89 -6.37 -11.71 -7.79
CA LEU A 89 -7.15 -12.81 -8.37
C LEU A 89 -7.58 -12.50 -9.80
N MET A 90 -8.10 -11.30 -10.06
CA MET A 90 -8.52 -10.89 -11.40
C MET A 90 -7.33 -10.67 -12.32
N MET A 91 -6.22 -10.12 -11.79
CA MET A 91 -4.96 -10.00 -12.54
C MET A 91 -4.46 -11.37 -13.01
N ALA A 92 -4.46 -12.37 -12.14
CA ALA A 92 -4.06 -13.74 -12.49
C ALA A 92 -5.03 -14.38 -13.51
N TYR A 93 -6.33 -14.21 -13.32
CA TYR A 93 -7.34 -14.69 -14.24
C TYR A 93 -7.16 -14.10 -15.66
N TYR A 94 -7.07 -12.79 -15.77
CA TYR A 94 -6.90 -12.12 -17.06
C TYR A 94 -5.54 -12.42 -17.70
N ALA A 95 -4.47 -12.58 -16.91
CA ALA A 95 -3.17 -12.98 -17.42
C ALA A 95 -3.23 -14.36 -18.10
N ILE A 96 -3.90 -15.35 -17.51
CA ILE A 96 -4.08 -16.67 -18.11
C ILE A 96 -4.94 -16.57 -19.36
N TYR A 97 -6.02 -15.77 -19.33
CA TYR A 97 -6.87 -15.56 -20.50
C TYR A 97 -6.07 -14.92 -21.66
N ALA A 98 -5.29 -13.87 -21.37
CA ALA A 98 -4.45 -13.21 -22.36
C ALA A 98 -3.39 -14.15 -22.95
N LEU A 99 -2.71 -14.96 -22.12
CA LEU A 99 -1.75 -15.96 -22.56
C LEU A 99 -2.38 -17.00 -23.50
N THR A 100 -3.60 -17.44 -23.19
CA THR A 100 -4.34 -18.39 -24.01
C THR A 100 -4.72 -17.78 -25.36
N ALA A 101 -5.19 -16.53 -25.36
CA ALA A 101 -5.51 -15.78 -26.57
C ALA A 101 -4.27 -15.60 -27.47
N ALA A 102 -3.14 -15.18 -26.87
CA ALA A 102 -1.87 -15.04 -27.58
C ALA A 102 -1.38 -16.35 -28.22
N ALA A 103 -1.49 -17.46 -27.48
CA ALA A 103 -1.13 -18.80 -27.99
C ALA A 103 -1.98 -19.23 -29.20
N ASN A 104 -3.20 -18.72 -29.31
CA ASN A 104 -4.10 -18.95 -30.44
C ASN A 104 -3.96 -17.88 -31.55
N GLY A 105 -2.97 -16.97 -31.45
CA GLY A 105 -2.74 -15.94 -32.45
C GLY A 105 -3.78 -14.82 -32.47
N GLN A 106 -4.51 -14.64 -31.40
CA GLN A 106 -5.47 -13.55 -31.23
C GLN A 106 -4.76 -12.25 -30.84
N GLU A 107 -5.29 -11.12 -31.26
CA GLU A 107 -4.83 -9.81 -30.84
C GLU A 107 -5.19 -9.58 -29.36
N LEU A 108 -4.27 -8.97 -28.61
CA LEU A 108 -4.46 -8.68 -27.19
C LEU A 108 -4.79 -7.21 -27.01
N GLU A 109 -5.70 -6.94 -26.09
CA GLU A 109 -6.04 -5.61 -25.62
C GLU A 109 -5.63 -5.46 -24.15
N ASP A 110 -5.41 -4.21 -23.72
CA ASP A 110 -5.19 -3.90 -22.32
C ASP A 110 -6.47 -4.18 -21.53
N VAL A 111 -6.33 -4.93 -20.43
CA VAL A 111 -7.44 -5.24 -19.53
C VAL A 111 -7.25 -4.48 -18.23
N PRO A 112 -8.08 -3.47 -17.95
CA PRO A 112 -8.03 -2.77 -16.68
C PRO A 112 -8.46 -3.69 -15.53
N THR A 113 -7.77 -3.59 -14.40
CA THR A 113 -8.14 -4.26 -13.16
C THR A 113 -8.41 -3.24 -12.08
N ASP A 114 -9.37 -3.53 -11.19
CA ASP A 114 -9.76 -2.64 -10.12
C ASP A 114 -8.71 -2.57 -9.01
N GLY A 115 -8.73 -1.46 -8.28
CA GLY A 115 -8.04 -1.28 -7.01
C GLY A 115 -9.09 -0.93 -5.94
N TYR A 116 -8.85 -1.38 -4.71
CA TYR A 116 -9.79 -1.23 -3.61
C TYR A 116 -9.13 -0.51 -2.44
N TRP A 117 -9.82 0.49 -1.89
CA TRP A 117 -9.46 1.03 -0.59
C TRP A 117 -9.88 0.04 0.49
N TYR A 118 -9.01 -0.19 1.46
CA TYR A 118 -9.38 -0.89 2.68
C TYR A 118 -8.86 -0.16 3.92
N ASP A 119 -9.63 -0.25 4.98
CA ASP A 119 -9.31 0.24 6.31
C ASP A 119 -9.86 -0.73 7.37
N SER A 120 -9.70 -0.39 8.65
CA SER A 120 -10.13 -1.25 9.76
C SER A 120 -11.63 -1.51 9.81
N THR A 121 -12.45 -0.80 9.03
CA THR A 121 -13.92 -0.93 9.05
C THR A 121 -14.46 -1.82 7.95
N ASN A 122 -13.68 -2.04 6.86
CA ASN A 122 -14.16 -2.76 5.67
C ASN A 122 -13.26 -3.94 5.22
N MET A 123 -12.14 -4.18 5.89
CA MET A 123 -11.20 -5.22 5.46
C MET A 123 -11.76 -6.65 5.49
N ASP A 124 -12.88 -6.87 6.18
CA ASP A 124 -13.59 -8.14 6.25
C ASP A 124 -14.77 -8.22 5.27
N ASP A 125 -15.04 -7.17 4.48
CA ASP A 125 -16.13 -7.14 3.52
C ASP A 125 -15.89 -8.17 2.39
N GLU A 126 -16.97 -8.78 1.87
CA GLU A 126 -16.93 -9.81 0.84
C GLU A 126 -16.23 -9.37 -0.47
N GLU A 127 -16.24 -8.07 -0.78
CA GLU A 127 -15.59 -7.50 -1.95
C GLU A 127 -14.11 -7.19 -1.71
N ILE A 128 -13.71 -6.93 -0.46
CA ILE A 128 -12.36 -6.49 -0.09
C ILE A 128 -11.49 -7.68 0.34
N ALA A 129 -11.99 -8.50 1.26
CA ALA A 129 -11.22 -9.58 1.89
C ALA A 129 -10.53 -10.53 0.87
N PRO A 130 -11.14 -10.91 -0.28
CA PRO A 130 -10.47 -11.76 -1.26
C PRO A 130 -9.24 -11.11 -1.94
N ASN A 131 -9.10 -9.79 -1.86
CA ASN A 131 -8.00 -9.02 -2.45
C ASN A 131 -6.91 -8.69 -1.41
N LEU A 132 -7.10 -9.08 -0.15
CA LEU A 132 -6.11 -8.96 0.92
C LEU A 132 -5.33 -10.27 1.05
N TYR A 133 -4.07 -10.25 0.71
CA TYR A 133 -3.20 -11.44 0.69
C TYR A 133 -2.17 -11.41 1.83
N ASP A 134 -1.48 -12.52 2.04
CA ASP A 134 -0.38 -12.68 3.02
C ASP A 134 0.97 -12.73 2.31
#